data_0b2904b3d405c56778db9432927dda57
#
_entry.id   0b2904b3d405c56778db9432927dda57
#
_cell.length_a   1.000
_cell.length_b   1.000
_cell.length_c   1.000
_cell.angle_alpha   90.00
_cell.angle_beta   90.00
_cell.angle_gamma   90.00
#
_symmetry.space_group_name_H-M   'P 1'
#
loop_
_entity.id
_entity.type
_entity.pdbx_description
1 polymer ?
#
loop_
_entity_poly.entity_id
_entity_poly.type
_entity_poly.pdbx_seq_one_letter_code
_entity_poly.pdbx_strand_id
1 'polypeptide(L)'
;VDSSETLRKRIGELGFPKRPVCVKMTENSGSRGVRIVRADLSKSDLFMHDKPSSMNVTLDEMCEILDGCNPMPTIMAMEFLPGVEYTVDLLADHGKTLYIAGRRNTTSSMSIAQTSVVEKKDSAYQLCEDIVSELNLDGNIGFDFMLDENDTPWLTDLNPRVTATIILYAGAGMNFPYLRVKQLLGEELPKIELKYGTKLVRKYWDVLFNENGIIQI
;
A
#
# COMPACT_ATOMS: atom_id res chain seq x y z
N VAL A 1 -19.76 1.57 6.69
CA VAL A 1 -20.12 1.00 8.00
C VAL A 1 -19.99 2.11 9.02
N ASP A 2 -21.04 2.29 9.83
CA ASP A 2 -21.23 3.39 10.77
C ASP A 2 -21.60 2.92 12.19
N SER A 3 -21.56 1.61 12.44
CA SER A 3 -21.82 1.01 13.73
C SER A 3 -21.23 -0.40 13.83
N SER A 4 -21.00 -0.89 15.03
CA SER A 4 -20.56 -2.27 15.28
C SER A 4 -21.61 -3.28 14.80
N GLU A 5 -22.90 -2.95 14.91
CA GLU A 5 -24.00 -3.80 14.39
C GLU A 5 -23.93 -3.91 12.87
N THR A 6 -23.78 -2.79 12.17
CA THR A 6 -23.62 -2.76 10.71
C THR A 6 -22.37 -3.50 10.28
N LEU A 7 -21.27 -3.39 11.06
CA LEU A 7 -20.05 -4.16 10.78
C LEU A 7 -20.33 -5.65 10.85
N ARG A 8 -20.94 -6.16 11.92
CA ARG A 8 -21.26 -7.58 12.09
C ARG A 8 -22.05 -8.13 10.88
N LYS A 9 -23.01 -7.37 10.39
CA LYS A 9 -23.77 -7.74 9.20
C LYS A 9 -22.90 -7.79 7.95
N ARG A 10 -22.13 -6.73 7.68
CA ARG A 10 -21.34 -6.60 6.46
C ARG A 10 -20.23 -7.63 6.35
N ILE A 11 -19.52 -7.95 7.43
CA ILE A 11 -18.47 -8.98 7.37
C ILE A 11 -19.05 -10.37 7.09
N GLY A 12 -20.29 -10.64 7.53
CA GLY A 12 -20.99 -11.89 7.19
C GLY A 12 -21.22 -12.02 5.68
N GLU A 13 -21.55 -10.92 5.00
CA GLU A 13 -21.72 -10.86 3.54
C GLU A 13 -20.39 -11.11 2.80
N LEU A 14 -19.26 -10.77 3.42
CA LEU A 14 -17.89 -10.99 2.90
C LEU A 14 -17.34 -12.40 3.23
N GLY A 15 -18.14 -13.27 3.86
CA GLY A 15 -17.81 -14.67 4.12
C GLY A 15 -17.22 -14.97 5.49
N PHE A 16 -17.19 -13.99 6.42
CA PHE A 16 -16.84 -14.28 7.82
C PHE A 16 -17.87 -15.23 8.47
N PRO A 17 -17.49 -16.17 9.31
CA PRO A 17 -16.17 -16.42 9.90
C PRO A 17 -15.24 -17.32 9.08
N LYS A 18 -15.70 -17.85 7.94
CA LYS A 18 -14.89 -18.79 7.12
C LYS A 18 -13.67 -18.12 6.48
N ARG A 19 -13.74 -16.83 6.24
CA ARG A 19 -12.66 -16.02 5.66
C ARG A 19 -12.38 -14.81 6.56
N PRO A 20 -11.12 -14.41 6.74
CA PRO A 20 -10.79 -13.11 7.33
C PRO A 20 -11.40 -11.96 6.52
N VAL A 21 -11.62 -10.84 7.19
CA VAL A 21 -12.12 -9.61 6.56
C VAL A 21 -11.19 -8.45 6.92
N CYS A 22 -10.84 -7.63 5.93
CA CYS A 22 -10.09 -6.41 6.16
C CYS A 22 -11.05 -5.27 6.50
N VAL A 23 -10.77 -4.55 7.58
CA VAL A 23 -11.48 -3.34 7.98
C VAL A 23 -10.51 -2.18 7.89
N LYS A 24 -10.90 -1.10 7.23
CA LYS A 24 -10.06 0.08 6.99
C LYS A 24 -10.87 1.35 7.27
N MET A 25 -10.29 2.34 7.94
CA MET A 25 -10.87 3.69 7.98
C MET A 25 -10.85 4.31 6.58
N THR A 26 -11.90 5.02 6.22
CA THR A 26 -12.00 5.71 4.92
C THR A 26 -11.04 6.90 4.82
N GLU A 27 -10.70 7.51 5.95
CA GLU A 27 -9.83 8.68 6.02
C GLU A 27 -8.68 8.40 7.00
N ASN A 28 -7.59 7.85 6.49
CA ASN A 28 -6.36 7.67 7.28
C ASN A 28 -5.17 7.36 6.35
N SER A 29 -3.96 7.29 6.91
CA SER A 29 -2.73 7.00 6.17
C SER A 29 -1.76 6.13 6.96
N GLY A 30 -0.84 5.46 6.27
CA GLY A 30 0.22 4.65 6.90
C GLY A 30 -0.32 3.45 7.66
N SER A 31 -1.33 2.77 7.12
CA SER A 31 -2.03 1.61 7.71
C SER A 31 -2.64 1.84 9.10
N ARG A 32 -2.75 3.10 9.55
CA ARG A 32 -3.52 3.40 10.76
C ARG A 32 -4.99 3.10 10.51
N GLY A 33 -5.65 2.48 11.49
CA GLY A 33 -7.06 2.10 11.37
C GLY A 33 -7.33 0.93 10.42
N VAL A 34 -6.29 0.21 9.97
CA VAL A 34 -6.42 -1.07 9.24
C VAL A 34 -6.39 -2.21 10.24
N ARG A 35 -7.36 -3.13 10.16
CA ARG A 35 -7.40 -4.35 10.95
C ARG A 35 -7.84 -5.54 10.10
N ILE A 36 -7.33 -6.69 10.43
CA ILE A 36 -7.74 -7.99 9.84
C ILE A 36 -8.56 -8.72 10.88
N VAL A 37 -9.87 -8.78 10.66
CA VAL A 37 -10.80 -9.46 11.55
C VAL A 37 -10.73 -10.96 11.28
N ARG A 38 -10.37 -11.75 12.29
CA ARG A 38 -10.16 -13.19 12.20
C ARG A 38 -11.03 -13.93 13.21
N ALA A 39 -11.53 -15.09 12.81
CA ALA A 39 -12.32 -15.98 13.66
C ALA A 39 -11.52 -17.20 14.17
N ASP A 40 -10.38 -17.48 13.55
CA ASP A 40 -9.50 -18.61 13.86
C ASP A 40 -8.47 -18.29 14.96
N LEU A 41 -8.50 -17.07 15.51
CA LEU A 41 -7.65 -16.59 16.60
C LEU A 41 -8.50 -16.13 17.78
N SER A 42 -8.07 -16.48 18.99
CA SER A 42 -8.61 -15.89 20.22
C SER A 42 -7.80 -14.69 20.69
N LYS A 43 -8.35 -13.87 21.61
CA LYS A 43 -7.59 -12.80 22.26
C LYS A 43 -6.32 -13.32 22.95
N SER A 44 -6.37 -14.54 23.50
CA SER A 44 -5.20 -15.17 24.12
C SER A 44 -4.14 -15.54 23.08
N ASP A 45 -4.54 -16.06 21.93
CA ASP A 45 -3.60 -16.36 20.84
C ASP A 45 -2.91 -15.10 20.33
N LEU A 46 -3.67 -14.03 20.12
CA LEU A 46 -3.13 -12.72 19.71
C LEU A 46 -2.15 -12.19 20.75
N PHE A 47 -2.50 -12.26 22.04
CA PHE A 47 -1.62 -11.79 23.11
C PHE A 47 -0.33 -12.60 23.23
N MET A 48 -0.42 -13.94 23.10
CA MET A 48 0.73 -14.82 23.32
C MET A 48 1.66 -14.96 22.10
N HIS A 49 1.15 -14.78 20.88
CA HIS A 49 1.87 -15.15 19.67
C HIS A 49 2.03 -14.02 18.66
N ASP A 50 1.16 -12.99 18.69
CA ASP A 50 1.25 -11.85 17.78
C ASP A 50 2.11 -10.72 18.39
N LYS A 51 2.78 -9.98 17.50
CA LYS A 51 3.49 -8.77 17.93
C LYS A 51 2.48 -7.66 18.23
N PRO A 52 2.79 -6.70 19.13
CA PRO A 52 1.91 -5.56 19.41
C PRO A 52 1.57 -4.71 18.17
N SER A 53 2.39 -4.79 17.12
CA SER A 53 2.18 -4.14 15.83
C SER A 53 1.33 -4.95 14.84
N SER A 54 0.80 -6.12 15.25
CA SER A 54 -0.09 -6.92 14.41
C SER A 54 -1.37 -6.16 14.06
N MET A 55 -1.86 -6.39 12.86
CA MET A 55 -3.16 -5.90 12.41
C MET A 55 -4.32 -6.85 12.74
N ASN A 56 -4.02 -8.07 13.23
CA ASN A 56 -5.04 -9.05 13.55
C ASN A 56 -5.85 -8.66 14.78
N VAL A 57 -7.17 -8.85 14.70
CA VAL A 57 -8.10 -8.65 15.82
C VAL A 57 -9.22 -9.68 15.75
N THR A 58 -9.85 -9.96 16.88
CA THR A 58 -11.13 -10.69 16.90
C THR A 58 -12.28 -9.76 16.52
N LEU A 59 -13.42 -10.31 16.11
CA LEU A 59 -14.59 -9.48 15.80
C LEU A 59 -15.10 -8.71 17.02
N ASP A 60 -15.13 -9.35 18.18
CA ASP A 60 -15.61 -8.68 19.40
C ASP A 60 -14.70 -7.54 19.81
N GLU A 61 -13.38 -7.73 19.72
CA GLU A 61 -12.42 -6.67 19.99
C GLU A 61 -12.53 -5.51 18.99
N MET A 62 -12.77 -5.80 17.71
CA MET A 62 -13.01 -4.75 16.72
C MET A 62 -14.28 -3.97 17.03
N CYS A 63 -15.37 -4.63 17.45
CA CYS A 63 -16.59 -3.96 17.87
C CYS A 63 -16.38 -3.13 19.12
N GLU A 64 -15.70 -3.65 20.14
CA GLU A 64 -15.34 -2.90 21.36
C GLU A 64 -14.56 -1.62 21.05
N ILE A 65 -13.60 -1.70 20.10
CA ILE A 65 -12.83 -0.53 19.65
C ILE A 65 -13.77 0.51 19.02
N LEU A 66 -14.65 0.09 18.12
CA LEU A 66 -15.56 1.01 17.42
C LEU A 66 -16.58 1.65 18.36
N ASP A 67 -17.16 0.87 19.27
CA ASP A 67 -18.14 1.34 20.25
C ASP A 67 -17.51 2.34 21.25
N GLY A 68 -16.19 2.27 21.46
CA GLY A 68 -15.41 3.22 22.25
C GLY A 68 -15.05 4.52 21.54
N CYS A 69 -15.27 4.63 20.22
CA CYS A 69 -14.95 5.82 19.45
C CYS A 69 -16.07 6.87 19.53
N ASN A 70 -15.71 8.13 19.78
CA ASN A 70 -16.66 9.24 19.76
C ASN A 70 -16.02 10.50 19.14
N PRO A 71 -16.42 10.93 17.92
CA PRO A 71 -17.38 10.25 17.03
C PRO A 71 -16.83 8.94 16.48
N MET A 72 -17.73 8.03 16.12
CA MET A 72 -17.34 6.81 15.42
C MET A 72 -16.81 7.15 14.00
N PRO A 73 -15.64 6.63 13.60
CA PRO A 73 -15.12 6.87 12.26
C PRO A 73 -15.92 6.09 11.22
N THR A 74 -16.00 6.63 10.01
CA THR A 74 -16.49 5.86 8.88
C THR A 74 -15.46 4.80 8.49
N ILE A 75 -15.88 3.55 8.42
CA ILE A 75 -15.02 2.43 8.07
C ILE A 75 -15.54 1.70 6.84
N MET A 76 -14.63 1.06 6.14
CA MET A 76 -14.89 0.16 5.02
C MET A 76 -14.54 -1.26 5.45
N ALA A 77 -15.45 -2.21 5.21
CA ALA A 77 -15.16 -3.64 5.31
C ALA A 77 -14.98 -4.16 3.89
N MET A 78 -13.90 -4.90 3.66
CA MET A 78 -13.50 -5.41 2.35
C MET A 78 -12.95 -6.82 2.47
N GLU A 79 -12.92 -7.54 1.39
CA GLU A 79 -12.31 -8.88 1.35
C GLU A 79 -10.84 -8.81 1.79
N PHE A 80 -10.42 -9.78 2.56
CA PHE A 80 -9.01 -9.97 2.88
C PHE A 80 -8.30 -10.66 1.72
N LEU A 81 -7.28 -10.03 1.20
CA LEU A 81 -6.44 -10.56 0.12
C LEU A 81 -5.11 -11.03 0.72
N PRO A 82 -4.83 -12.35 0.70
CA PRO A 82 -3.66 -12.92 1.38
C PRO A 82 -2.36 -12.81 0.59
N GLY A 83 -2.41 -12.25 -0.61
CA GLY A 83 -1.30 -12.23 -1.54
C GLY A 83 -0.21 -11.20 -1.23
N VAL A 84 0.59 -10.92 -2.22
CA VAL A 84 1.74 -10.03 -2.13
C VAL A 84 1.35 -8.62 -2.57
N GLU A 85 1.90 -7.60 -1.92
CA GLU A 85 1.71 -6.21 -2.33
C GLU A 85 2.36 -5.96 -3.71
N TYR A 86 1.63 -5.27 -4.56
CA TYR A 86 2.12 -4.76 -5.84
C TYR A 86 1.78 -3.29 -5.94
N THR A 87 2.74 -2.45 -6.31
CA THR A 87 2.52 -1.01 -6.44
C THR A 87 2.84 -0.57 -7.85
N VAL A 88 2.00 0.30 -8.41
CA VAL A 88 2.25 1.02 -9.65
C VAL A 88 2.43 2.49 -9.32
N ASP A 89 3.56 3.08 -9.74
CA ASP A 89 3.74 4.52 -9.76
C ASP A 89 3.70 5.00 -11.22
N LEU A 90 3.07 6.15 -11.43
CA LEU A 90 2.97 6.75 -12.75
C LEU A 90 3.09 8.27 -12.72
N LEU A 91 3.35 8.87 -13.86
CA LEU A 91 3.22 10.28 -14.12
C LEU A 91 2.12 10.49 -15.17
N ALA A 92 1.13 11.27 -14.81
CA ALA A 92 0.01 11.62 -15.68
C ALA A 92 0.03 13.10 -16.06
N ASP A 93 -0.65 13.41 -17.15
CA ASP A 93 -0.91 14.74 -17.65
C ASP A 93 -2.38 14.84 -18.08
N HIS A 94 -3.21 15.41 -17.20
CA HIS A 94 -4.64 15.65 -17.45
C HIS A 94 -5.34 14.43 -18.10
N GLY A 95 -5.32 13.29 -17.39
CA GLY A 95 -5.97 12.05 -17.85
C GLY A 95 -5.13 11.18 -18.78
N LYS A 96 -3.95 11.63 -19.18
CA LYS A 96 -3.05 10.84 -20.04
C LYS A 96 -1.85 10.34 -19.25
N THR A 97 -1.62 9.05 -19.24
CA THR A 97 -0.41 8.46 -18.66
C THR A 97 0.80 8.73 -19.56
N LEU A 98 1.82 9.38 -19.01
CA LEU A 98 3.09 9.66 -19.69
C LEU A 98 4.15 8.59 -19.42
N TYR A 99 4.25 8.17 -18.16
CA TYR A 99 5.17 7.11 -17.72
C TYR A 99 4.47 6.25 -16.68
N ILE A 100 4.78 4.96 -16.69
CA ILE A 100 4.23 3.99 -15.76
C ILE A 100 5.26 2.93 -15.42
N ALA A 101 5.34 2.55 -14.15
CA ALA A 101 6.22 1.49 -13.68
C ALA A 101 5.60 0.76 -12.49
N GLY A 102 5.73 -0.55 -12.46
CA GLY A 102 5.24 -1.40 -11.39
C GLY A 102 6.37 -2.11 -10.63
N ARG A 103 6.08 -2.48 -9.39
CA ARG A 103 6.98 -3.28 -8.55
C ARG A 103 6.20 -4.25 -7.67
N ARG A 104 6.75 -5.43 -7.49
CA ARG A 104 6.31 -6.39 -6.47
C ARG A 104 7.06 -6.12 -5.17
N ASN A 105 6.33 -5.97 -4.06
CA ASN A 105 6.89 -5.77 -2.73
C ASN A 105 6.92 -7.13 -2.02
N THR A 106 8.11 -7.67 -1.74
CA THR A 106 8.23 -9.02 -1.17
C THR A 106 8.27 -9.03 0.35
N THR A 107 8.72 -7.95 0.96
CA THR A 107 8.65 -7.75 2.42
C THR A 107 8.35 -6.29 2.71
N SER A 108 7.49 -6.05 3.70
CA SER A 108 7.13 -4.72 4.16
C SER A 108 7.29 -4.61 5.67
N SER A 109 7.63 -3.42 6.15
CA SER A 109 7.67 -3.07 7.57
C SER A 109 7.17 -1.64 7.74
N MET A 110 6.28 -1.44 8.71
CA MET A 110 5.66 -0.13 8.97
C MET A 110 5.07 0.50 7.70
N SER A 111 4.38 -0.30 6.89
CA SER A 111 3.78 0.11 5.61
C SER A 111 4.78 0.61 4.55
N ILE A 112 6.06 0.28 4.70
CA ILE A 112 7.11 0.61 3.74
C ILE A 112 7.75 -0.68 3.26
N ALA A 113 7.82 -0.88 1.95
CA ALA A 113 8.50 -2.02 1.36
C ALA A 113 9.99 -2.03 1.73
N GLN A 114 10.45 -3.15 2.27
CA GLN A 114 11.85 -3.39 2.62
C GLN A 114 12.61 -4.04 1.46
N THR A 115 11.93 -4.90 0.73
CA THR A 115 12.45 -5.51 -0.50
C THR A 115 11.40 -5.40 -1.61
N SER A 116 11.86 -4.99 -2.78
CA SER A 116 11.00 -4.83 -3.95
C SER A 116 11.76 -5.16 -5.23
N VAL A 117 11.03 -5.56 -6.27
CA VAL A 117 11.57 -5.78 -7.60
C VAL A 117 10.70 -5.08 -8.64
N VAL A 118 11.33 -4.40 -9.60
CA VAL A 118 10.61 -3.79 -10.73
C VAL A 118 10.08 -4.90 -11.62
N GLU A 119 8.76 -4.95 -11.76
CA GLU A 119 8.04 -5.98 -12.50
C GLU A 119 6.88 -5.35 -13.26
N LYS A 120 6.65 -5.78 -14.50
CA LYS A 120 5.49 -5.36 -15.29
C LYS A 120 4.32 -6.30 -15.04
N LYS A 121 3.13 -5.71 -14.85
CA LYS A 121 1.87 -6.44 -14.80
C LYS A 121 0.83 -5.67 -15.62
N ASP A 122 0.55 -6.19 -16.83
CA ASP A 122 -0.27 -5.48 -17.82
C ASP A 122 -1.68 -5.19 -17.30
N SER A 123 -2.29 -6.12 -16.54
CA SER A 123 -3.62 -5.92 -15.96
C SER A 123 -3.68 -4.78 -14.94
N ALA A 124 -2.62 -4.61 -14.12
CA ALA A 124 -2.53 -3.49 -13.19
C ALA A 124 -2.30 -2.16 -13.92
N TYR A 125 -1.45 -2.18 -14.96
CA TYR A 125 -1.18 -0.98 -15.76
C TYR A 125 -2.44 -0.49 -16.45
N GLN A 126 -3.18 -1.39 -17.11
CA GLN A 126 -4.42 -1.03 -17.78
C GLN A 126 -5.43 -0.41 -16.82
N LEU A 127 -5.62 -1.01 -15.64
CA LEU A 127 -6.52 -0.46 -14.62
C LEU A 127 -6.08 0.94 -14.16
N CYS A 128 -4.76 1.17 -13.97
CA CYS A 128 -4.25 2.49 -13.62
C CYS A 128 -4.51 3.51 -14.73
N GLU A 129 -4.27 3.15 -15.99
CA GLU A 129 -4.51 4.03 -17.15
C GLU A 129 -5.99 4.37 -17.31
N ASP A 130 -6.88 3.41 -17.12
CA ASP A 130 -8.34 3.62 -17.16
C ASP A 130 -8.79 4.59 -16.06
N ILE A 131 -8.30 4.42 -14.82
CA ILE A 131 -8.61 5.31 -13.70
C ILE A 131 -8.05 6.71 -13.93
N VAL A 132 -6.81 6.82 -14.42
CA VAL A 132 -6.18 8.11 -14.75
C VAL A 132 -7.00 8.86 -15.78
N SER A 133 -7.45 8.18 -16.83
CA SER A 133 -8.28 8.76 -17.90
C SER A 133 -9.65 9.17 -17.41
N GLU A 134 -10.36 8.28 -16.69
CA GLU A 134 -11.72 8.51 -16.22
C GLU A 134 -11.80 9.66 -15.20
N LEU A 135 -10.83 9.73 -14.29
CA LEU A 135 -10.79 10.76 -13.25
C LEU A 135 -9.99 12.01 -13.66
N ASN A 136 -9.51 12.07 -14.91
CA ASN A 136 -8.70 13.17 -15.43
C ASN A 136 -7.53 13.54 -14.50
N LEU A 137 -6.82 12.53 -13.99
CA LEU A 137 -5.76 12.73 -13.00
C LEU A 137 -4.51 13.39 -13.61
N ASP A 138 -3.78 14.17 -12.78
CA ASP A 138 -2.55 14.87 -13.15
C ASP A 138 -1.46 14.69 -12.09
N GLY A 139 -0.22 14.57 -12.51
CA GLY A 139 0.96 14.51 -11.65
C GLY A 139 1.45 13.10 -11.34
N ASN A 140 2.25 12.99 -10.29
CA ASN A 140 2.74 11.70 -9.81
C ASN A 140 1.68 11.02 -8.92
N ILE A 141 1.35 9.78 -9.25
CA ILE A 141 0.29 9.01 -8.58
C ILE A 141 0.81 7.61 -8.31
N GLY A 142 0.55 7.13 -7.11
CA GLY A 142 0.83 5.75 -6.71
C GLY A 142 -0.47 4.96 -6.50
N PHE A 143 -0.51 3.75 -7.04
CA PHE A 143 -1.60 2.80 -6.87
C PHE A 143 -1.08 1.58 -6.14
N ASP A 144 -1.69 1.23 -5.01
CA ASP A 144 -1.34 0.05 -4.25
C ASP A 144 -2.36 -1.06 -4.49
N PHE A 145 -1.86 -2.25 -4.75
CA PHE A 145 -2.63 -3.46 -5.02
C PHE A 145 -2.21 -4.57 -4.06
N MET A 146 -3.17 -5.44 -3.78
CA MET A 146 -2.88 -6.80 -3.30
C MET A 146 -3.10 -7.77 -4.44
N LEU A 147 -2.18 -8.70 -4.62
CA LEU A 147 -2.34 -9.79 -5.58
C LEU A 147 -3.11 -10.92 -4.90
N ASP A 148 -4.05 -11.53 -5.61
CA ASP A 148 -4.70 -12.75 -5.12
C ASP A 148 -3.86 -14.01 -5.39
N GLU A 149 -4.40 -15.17 -5.07
CA GLU A 149 -3.76 -16.46 -5.30
C GLU A 149 -3.51 -16.79 -6.77
N ASN A 150 -4.20 -16.12 -7.69
CA ASN A 150 -4.03 -16.24 -9.14
C ASN A 150 -3.12 -15.13 -9.71
N ASP A 151 -2.46 -14.38 -8.85
CA ASP A 151 -1.61 -13.23 -9.20
C ASP A 151 -2.40 -12.08 -9.88
N THR A 152 -3.71 -12.00 -9.65
CA THR A 152 -4.58 -10.93 -10.12
C THR A 152 -4.46 -9.71 -9.22
N PRO A 153 -4.24 -8.50 -9.75
CA PRO A 153 -4.13 -7.29 -8.94
C PRO A 153 -5.50 -6.74 -8.55
N TRP A 154 -5.72 -6.52 -7.26
CA TRP A 154 -6.88 -5.86 -6.68
C TRP A 154 -6.46 -4.54 -6.07
N LEU A 155 -7.02 -3.44 -6.55
CA LEU A 155 -6.69 -2.10 -6.07
C LEU A 155 -7.14 -1.94 -4.62
N THR A 156 -6.21 -1.50 -3.77
CA THR A 156 -6.46 -1.27 -2.34
C THR A 156 -6.32 0.19 -1.93
N ASP A 157 -5.50 0.97 -2.64
CA ASP A 157 -5.31 2.39 -2.33
C ASP A 157 -4.84 3.18 -3.54
N LEU A 158 -5.20 4.48 -3.59
CA LEU A 158 -4.73 5.45 -4.56
C LEU A 158 -4.11 6.63 -3.83
N ASN A 159 -2.85 6.91 -4.13
CA ASN A 159 -2.08 7.96 -3.49
C ASN A 159 -1.76 9.06 -4.52
N PRO A 160 -2.32 10.29 -4.43
CA PRO A 160 -2.04 11.38 -5.37
C PRO A 160 -0.67 12.02 -5.09
N ARG A 161 0.35 11.19 -4.98
CA ARG A 161 1.75 11.55 -4.67
C ARG A 161 2.69 10.42 -5.01
N VAL A 162 3.99 10.69 -5.01
CA VAL A 162 5.04 9.65 -5.06
C VAL A 162 4.96 8.73 -3.86
N THR A 163 5.19 7.43 -4.09
CA THR A 163 5.24 6.43 -3.02
C THR A 163 6.60 6.43 -2.30
N ALA A 164 6.65 5.82 -1.10
CA ALA A 164 7.87 5.79 -0.28
C ALA A 164 9.05 5.03 -0.92
N THR A 165 8.77 4.16 -1.90
CA THR A 165 9.80 3.32 -2.55
C THR A 165 10.13 3.81 -3.98
N ILE A 166 9.76 5.05 -4.31
CA ILE A 166 9.95 5.66 -5.63
C ILE A 166 11.40 5.63 -6.13
N ILE A 167 12.38 5.62 -5.21
CA ILE A 167 13.80 5.57 -5.54
C ILE A 167 14.19 4.32 -6.34
N LEU A 168 13.44 3.22 -6.19
CA LEU A 168 13.69 2.00 -6.96
C LEU A 168 13.62 2.24 -8.46
N TYR A 169 12.63 3.01 -8.90
CA TYR A 169 12.46 3.31 -10.32
C TYR A 169 13.56 4.24 -10.86
N ALA A 170 14.06 5.17 -10.03
CA ALA A 170 15.22 5.98 -10.41
C ALA A 170 16.45 5.09 -10.65
N GLY A 171 16.67 4.07 -9.81
CA GLY A 171 17.69 3.03 -10.02
C GLY A 171 17.45 2.18 -11.27
N ALA A 172 16.19 1.99 -11.66
CA ALA A 172 15.80 1.29 -12.88
C ALA A 172 15.81 2.19 -14.15
N GLY A 173 16.19 3.46 -14.02
CA GLY A 173 16.31 4.42 -15.11
C GLY A 173 15.15 5.43 -15.25
N MET A 174 14.14 5.37 -14.39
CA MET A 174 12.96 6.24 -14.45
C MET A 174 12.79 7.04 -13.14
N ASN A 175 13.18 8.31 -13.17
CA ASN A 175 13.07 9.21 -12.01
C ASN A 175 11.78 10.04 -12.11
N PHE A 176 10.69 9.53 -11.58
CA PHE A 176 9.36 10.15 -11.63
C PHE A 176 9.31 11.59 -11.10
N PRO A 177 9.88 11.94 -9.92
CA PRO A 177 9.93 13.32 -9.46
C PRO A 177 10.62 14.27 -10.46
N TYR A 178 11.74 13.84 -11.03
CA TYR A 178 12.47 14.63 -12.02
C TYR A 178 11.67 14.82 -13.31
N LEU A 179 11.01 13.76 -13.79
CA LEU A 179 10.15 13.81 -14.97
C LEU A 179 8.97 14.78 -14.77
N ARG A 180 8.40 14.82 -13.56
CA ARG A 180 7.35 15.79 -13.24
C ARG A 180 7.86 17.23 -13.29
N VAL A 181 9.05 17.50 -12.79
CA VAL A 181 9.66 18.83 -12.87
C VAL A 181 9.84 19.25 -14.34
N LYS A 182 10.38 18.36 -15.19
CA LYS A 182 10.52 18.63 -16.63
C LYS A 182 9.17 18.92 -17.30
N GLN A 183 8.15 18.12 -16.99
CA GLN A 183 6.79 18.32 -17.50
C GLN A 183 6.26 19.71 -17.12
N LEU A 184 6.38 20.11 -15.85
CA LEU A 184 5.90 21.40 -15.36
C LEU A 184 6.64 22.60 -15.98
N LEU A 185 7.91 22.40 -16.35
CA LEU A 185 8.71 23.41 -17.05
C LEU A 185 8.48 23.44 -18.57
N GLY A 186 7.65 22.54 -19.10
CA GLY A 186 7.41 22.40 -20.54
C GLY A 186 8.62 21.87 -21.31
N GLU A 187 9.55 21.19 -20.63
CA GLU A 187 10.72 20.60 -21.28
C GLU A 187 10.37 19.28 -21.96
N GLU A 188 11.13 18.93 -23.00
CA GLU A 188 10.98 17.67 -23.70
C GLU A 188 11.20 16.49 -22.74
N LEU A 189 10.26 15.55 -22.73
CA LEU A 189 10.30 14.36 -21.91
C LEU A 189 11.02 13.22 -22.66
N PRO A 190 12.06 12.60 -22.06
CA PRO A 190 12.86 11.58 -22.72
C PRO A 190 12.08 10.28 -22.89
N LYS A 191 12.39 9.51 -23.94
CA LYS A 191 12.00 8.10 -24.02
C LYS A 191 12.85 7.31 -23.05
N ILE A 192 12.19 6.54 -22.16
CA ILE A 192 12.87 5.76 -21.13
C ILE A 192 12.55 4.29 -21.33
N GLU A 193 13.60 3.47 -21.35
CA GLU A 193 13.49 2.02 -21.25
C GLU A 193 13.73 1.59 -19.80
N LEU A 194 12.67 1.13 -19.14
CA LEU A 194 12.72 0.72 -17.75
C LEU A 194 13.44 -0.61 -17.59
N LYS A 195 14.41 -0.67 -16.67
CA LYS A 195 15.17 -1.88 -16.36
C LYS A 195 14.39 -2.79 -15.42
N TYR A 196 13.56 -3.67 -15.97
CA TYR A 196 12.85 -4.69 -15.20
C TYR A 196 13.81 -5.63 -14.47
N GLY A 197 13.38 -6.21 -13.36
CA GLY A 197 14.22 -7.03 -12.50
C GLY A 197 15.16 -6.25 -11.58
N THR A 198 15.24 -4.92 -11.70
CA THR A 198 15.97 -4.08 -10.74
C THR A 198 15.38 -4.29 -9.34
N LYS A 199 16.24 -4.54 -8.35
CA LYS A 199 15.83 -4.85 -6.98
C LYS A 199 16.25 -3.74 -6.02
N LEU A 200 15.38 -3.48 -5.04
CA LEU A 200 15.68 -2.67 -3.88
C LEU A 200 15.71 -3.58 -2.65
N VAL A 201 16.73 -3.40 -1.82
CA VAL A 201 16.80 -3.97 -0.47
C VAL A 201 17.20 -2.84 0.47
N ARG A 202 16.36 -2.55 1.46
CA ARG A 202 16.70 -1.58 2.51
C ARG A 202 17.63 -2.24 3.52
N LYS A 203 18.72 -1.56 3.84
CA LYS A 203 19.67 -1.96 4.86
C LYS A 203 19.74 -0.88 5.94
N TYR A 204 19.90 -1.31 7.15
CA TYR A 204 20.14 -0.44 8.30
C TYR A 204 21.57 -0.64 8.76
N TRP A 205 22.22 0.43 9.18
CA TRP A 205 23.55 0.40 9.78
C TRP A 205 23.49 1.05 11.15
N ASP A 206 24.19 0.46 12.11
CA ASP A 206 24.44 1.11 13.37
C ASP A 206 25.54 2.17 13.18
N VAL A 207 25.26 3.39 13.60
CA VAL A 207 26.24 4.47 13.61
C VAL A 207 26.53 4.78 15.08
N LEU A 208 27.75 4.58 15.49
CA LEU A 208 28.18 4.81 16.86
C LEU A 208 28.79 6.20 16.99
N PHE A 209 28.46 6.90 18.07
CA PHE A 209 28.94 8.24 18.36
C PHE A 209 29.58 8.27 19.75
N ASN A 210 30.61 9.08 19.90
CA ASN A 210 31.13 9.51 21.18
C ASN A 210 31.29 11.04 21.19
N GLU A 211 31.88 11.60 22.26
CA GLU A 211 32.14 13.03 22.41
C GLU A 211 32.99 13.65 21.28
N ASN A 212 33.77 12.84 20.55
CA ASN A 212 34.65 13.25 19.46
C ASN A 212 33.99 13.05 18.06
N GLY A 213 32.75 12.59 17.97
CA GLY A 213 32.00 12.39 16.73
C GLY A 213 31.71 10.92 16.38
N ILE A 214 31.63 10.61 15.07
CA ILE A 214 31.32 9.26 14.58
C ILE A 214 32.51 8.33 14.78
N ILE A 215 32.25 7.17 15.41
CA ILE A 215 33.22 6.08 15.50
C ILE A 215 33.18 5.30 14.19
N GLN A 216 34.28 5.26 13.47
CA GLN A 216 34.43 4.38 12.30
C GLN A 216 34.94 3.01 12.82
N ILE A 217 34.17 1.95 12.45
CA ILE A 217 34.53 0.54 12.77
C ILE A 217 35.02 -0.10 11.48
#